data_9ab8a78efe95890235ff2a081ffd75b4
#
_entry.id   9ab8a78efe95890235ff2a081ffd75b4
#
_cell.length_a   1.000
_cell.length_b   1.000
_cell.length_c   1.000
_cell.angle_alpha   90.00
_cell.angle_beta   90.00
_cell.angle_gamma   90.00
#
_symmetry.space_group_name_H-M   'P 1'
#
loop_
_entity.id
_entity.type
_entity.pdbx_description
1 polymer ?
#
loop_
_entity_poly.entity_id
_entity_poly.type
_entity_poly.pdbx_seq_one_letter_code
_entity_poly.pdbx_strand_id
1 'polypeptide(L)'
;SKTKENVFSKLARAVAGRSTVDDSVLDELEDVLVTSDVGVETTLKIIRRIEERVARDKYVSTSELTGILRSEIASLLTENGSTDGESFALPAGKKPYVIMVVGVNGVGKTTTIGKLAYQFKQQGYSVMLGAGDTFRAAAIEQLDIWAKRVDVPIIRQHMSADPASVAFDTLS
;
A
#
# COMPACT_ATOMS: atom_id res chain seq x y z
N SER A 1 17.94 -9.98 1.29
CA SER A 1 16.69 -9.30 1.00
C SER A 1 16.59 -9.18 -0.51
N LYS A 2 15.82 -10.07 -1.15
CA LYS A 2 15.49 -9.92 -2.57
C LYS A 2 14.59 -8.69 -2.65
N THR A 3 15.17 -7.59 -3.10
CA THR A 3 14.44 -6.36 -3.44
C THR A 3 13.37 -6.73 -4.46
N LYS A 4 12.10 -6.63 -4.07
CA LYS A 4 11.00 -6.75 -5.05
C LYS A 4 11.24 -5.66 -6.08
N GLU A 5 11.54 -6.08 -7.29
CA GLU A 5 11.72 -5.16 -8.40
C GLU A 5 10.42 -4.35 -8.55
N ASN A 6 10.56 -3.04 -8.47
CA ASN A 6 9.41 -2.15 -8.58
C ASN A 6 8.82 -2.28 -9.99
N VAL A 7 7.51 -2.39 -10.13
CA VAL A 7 6.80 -2.45 -11.42
C VAL A 7 7.29 -1.36 -12.36
N PHE A 8 7.50 -0.14 -11.86
CA PHE A 8 8.05 0.97 -12.66
C PHE A 8 9.47 0.71 -13.18
N SER A 9 10.30 -0.04 -12.47
CA SER A 9 11.64 -0.44 -12.96
C SER A 9 11.54 -1.45 -14.09
N LYS A 10 10.56 -2.35 -14.06
CA LYS A 10 10.29 -3.29 -15.14
C LYS A 10 9.75 -2.57 -16.37
N LEU A 11 8.78 -1.68 -16.19
CA LEU A 11 8.22 -0.84 -17.25
C LEU A 11 9.29 0.04 -17.90
N ALA A 12 10.15 0.68 -17.09
CA ALA A 12 11.26 1.49 -17.60
C ALA A 12 12.27 0.64 -18.41
N ARG A 13 12.47 -0.63 -18.05
CA ARG A 13 13.34 -1.54 -18.79
C ARG A 13 12.72 -2.00 -20.13
N ALA A 14 11.41 -2.28 -20.14
CA ALA A 14 10.69 -2.65 -21.37
C ALA A 14 10.80 -1.58 -22.45
N VAL A 15 10.85 -0.31 -22.06
CA VAL A 15 10.97 0.81 -23.01
C VAL A 15 12.40 1.34 -23.19
N ALA A 16 13.40 0.80 -22.47
CA ALA A 16 14.78 1.26 -22.53
C ALA A 16 15.40 1.00 -23.91
N GLY A 17 16.01 2.05 -24.49
CA GLY A 17 16.68 1.94 -25.80
C GLY A 17 15.74 2.01 -27.00
N ARG A 18 14.43 2.18 -26.81
CA ARG A 18 13.47 2.39 -27.90
C ARG A 18 13.35 3.88 -28.20
N SER A 19 13.33 4.24 -29.49
CA SER A 19 13.21 5.64 -29.93
C SER A 19 11.75 6.06 -30.20
N THR A 20 10.86 5.08 -30.36
CA THR A 20 9.44 5.27 -30.64
C THR A 20 8.61 4.27 -29.85
N VAL A 21 7.36 4.61 -29.59
CA VAL A 21 6.36 3.70 -29.01
C VAL A 21 5.61 3.07 -30.18
N ASP A 22 5.94 1.83 -30.48
CA ASP A 22 5.29 0.98 -31.47
C ASP A 22 4.47 -0.13 -30.79
N ASP A 23 3.76 -0.93 -31.58
CA ASP A 23 2.94 -2.03 -31.08
C ASP A 23 3.76 -3.00 -30.22
N SER A 24 5.02 -3.25 -30.60
CA SER A 24 5.93 -4.13 -29.84
C SER A 24 6.23 -3.60 -28.43
N VAL A 25 6.33 -2.28 -28.28
CA VAL A 25 6.51 -1.64 -26.95
C VAL A 25 5.23 -1.73 -26.12
N LEU A 26 4.09 -1.59 -26.76
CA LEU A 26 2.79 -1.71 -26.08
C LEU A 26 2.53 -3.13 -25.59
N ASP A 27 2.86 -4.14 -26.41
CA ASP A 27 2.78 -5.55 -26.04
C ASP A 27 3.70 -5.87 -24.85
N GLU A 28 4.96 -5.39 -24.86
CA GLU A 28 5.88 -5.56 -23.73
C GLU A 28 5.39 -4.88 -22.45
N LEU A 29 4.73 -3.71 -22.55
CA LEU A 29 4.12 -3.03 -21.41
C LEU A 29 2.92 -3.80 -20.88
N GLU A 30 2.08 -4.37 -21.75
CA GLU A 30 0.97 -5.22 -21.37
C GLU A 30 1.45 -6.44 -20.60
N ASP A 31 2.44 -7.16 -21.11
CA ASP A 31 3.04 -8.31 -20.45
C ASP A 31 3.60 -7.97 -19.06
N VAL A 32 4.29 -6.85 -18.94
CA VAL A 32 4.82 -6.39 -17.64
C VAL A 32 3.71 -6.06 -16.65
N LEU A 33 2.64 -5.43 -17.09
CA LEU A 33 1.49 -5.09 -16.23
C LEU A 33 0.78 -6.35 -15.75
N VAL A 34 0.46 -7.29 -16.66
CA VAL A 34 -0.20 -8.56 -16.34
C VAL A 34 0.67 -9.41 -15.40
N THR A 35 1.96 -9.55 -15.68
CA THR A 35 2.89 -10.33 -14.84
C THR A 35 3.18 -9.66 -13.49
N SER A 36 2.76 -8.42 -13.31
CA SER A 36 2.85 -7.67 -12.06
C SER A 36 1.55 -7.66 -11.26
N ASP A 37 0.62 -8.60 -11.55
CA ASP A 37 -0.69 -8.74 -10.94
C ASP A 37 -1.64 -7.54 -11.16
N VAL A 38 -1.42 -6.77 -12.22
CA VAL A 38 -2.40 -5.79 -12.67
C VAL A 38 -3.51 -6.54 -13.42
N GLY A 39 -4.76 -6.38 -12.99
CA GLY A 39 -5.88 -7.06 -13.61
C GLY A 39 -6.00 -6.74 -15.11
N VAL A 40 -6.38 -7.73 -15.93
CA VAL A 40 -6.44 -7.61 -17.41
C VAL A 40 -7.25 -6.40 -17.86
N GLU A 41 -8.43 -6.17 -17.26
CA GLU A 41 -9.27 -5.02 -17.61
C GLU A 41 -8.55 -3.68 -17.36
N THR A 42 -7.85 -3.56 -16.25
CA THR A 42 -7.07 -2.35 -15.92
C THR A 42 -5.88 -2.19 -16.84
N THR A 43 -5.18 -3.29 -17.17
CA THR A 43 -4.08 -3.29 -18.14
C THR A 43 -4.55 -2.77 -19.50
N LEU A 44 -5.63 -3.31 -20.04
CA LEU A 44 -6.18 -2.87 -21.33
C LEU A 44 -6.59 -1.40 -21.31
N LYS A 45 -7.14 -0.89 -20.21
CA LYS A 45 -7.45 0.55 -20.05
C LYS A 45 -6.18 1.40 -20.09
N ILE A 46 -5.11 0.97 -19.41
CA ILE A 46 -3.82 1.67 -19.42
C ILE A 46 -3.24 1.71 -20.82
N ILE A 47 -3.14 0.56 -21.49
CA ILE A 47 -2.58 0.45 -22.85
C ILE A 47 -3.33 1.35 -23.83
N ARG A 48 -4.67 1.27 -23.87
CA ARG A 48 -5.49 2.12 -24.74
C ARG A 48 -5.25 3.63 -24.52
N ARG A 49 -5.15 4.07 -23.28
CA ARG A 49 -4.88 5.49 -22.98
C ARG A 49 -3.48 5.92 -23.43
N ILE A 50 -2.49 5.01 -23.34
CA ILE A 50 -1.15 5.27 -23.85
C ILE A 50 -1.18 5.38 -25.37
N GLU A 51 -1.83 4.45 -26.08
CA GLU A 51 -2.01 4.49 -27.53
C GLU A 51 -2.64 5.82 -27.99
N GLU A 52 -3.76 6.21 -27.38
CA GLU A 52 -4.46 7.46 -27.70
C GLU A 52 -3.55 8.68 -27.50
N ARG A 53 -2.75 8.66 -26.43
CA ARG A 53 -1.86 9.78 -26.12
C ARG A 53 -0.65 9.83 -27.04
N VAL A 54 -0.05 8.69 -27.37
CA VAL A 54 1.04 8.58 -28.34
C VAL A 54 0.59 9.00 -29.75
N ALA A 55 -0.60 8.57 -30.17
CA ALA A 55 -1.19 8.96 -31.44
C ALA A 55 -1.44 10.47 -31.56
N ARG A 56 -1.80 11.13 -30.44
CA ARG A 56 -2.04 12.56 -30.38
C ARG A 56 -0.74 13.38 -30.37
N ASP A 57 0.23 12.98 -29.56
CA ASP A 57 1.41 13.80 -29.23
C ASP A 57 2.60 13.56 -30.18
N LYS A 58 2.46 12.73 -31.21
CA LYS A 58 3.36 12.40 -32.35
C LYS A 58 4.82 12.02 -32.05
N TYR A 59 5.40 12.39 -30.91
CA TYR A 59 6.75 12.04 -30.47
C TYR A 59 6.78 11.86 -28.97
N VAL A 60 6.91 10.62 -28.52
CA VAL A 60 7.08 10.30 -27.10
C VAL A 60 8.44 9.64 -26.91
N SER A 61 9.35 10.33 -26.26
CA SER A 61 10.60 9.74 -25.82
C SER A 61 10.36 8.71 -24.71
N THR A 62 11.28 7.77 -24.53
CA THR A 62 11.21 6.77 -23.47
C THR A 62 11.01 7.37 -22.07
N SER A 63 11.60 8.54 -21.82
CA SER A 63 11.43 9.26 -20.53
C SER A 63 10.02 9.84 -20.37
N GLU A 64 9.44 10.36 -21.45
CA GLU A 64 8.06 10.87 -21.49
C GLU A 64 7.06 9.75 -21.33
N LEU A 65 7.28 8.58 -21.94
CA LEU A 65 6.42 7.40 -21.79
C LEU A 65 6.33 6.95 -20.33
N THR A 66 7.43 6.95 -19.59
CA THR A 66 7.40 6.65 -18.15
C THR A 66 6.57 7.66 -17.37
N GLY A 67 6.63 8.93 -17.74
CA GLY A 67 5.78 9.99 -17.17
C GLY A 67 4.30 9.80 -17.49
N ILE A 68 3.97 9.46 -18.73
CA ILE A 68 2.61 9.15 -19.19
C ILE A 68 2.06 7.96 -18.42
N LEU A 69 2.77 6.84 -18.37
CA LEU A 69 2.38 5.65 -17.61
C LEU A 69 2.04 5.99 -16.15
N ARG A 70 2.90 6.74 -15.48
CA ARG A 70 2.67 7.16 -14.10
C ARG A 70 1.42 8.02 -13.98
N SER A 71 1.21 8.95 -14.89
CA SER A 71 0.05 9.85 -14.91
C SER A 71 -1.24 9.06 -15.14
N GLU A 72 -1.26 8.13 -16.10
CA GLU A 72 -2.47 7.35 -16.42
C GLU A 72 -2.83 6.38 -15.29
N ILE A 73 -1.84 5.73 -14.66
CA ILE A 73 -2.07 4.88 -13.49
C ILE A 73 -2.63 5.71 -12.32
N ALA A 74 -2.09 6.90 -12.07
CA ALA A 74 -2.58 7.80 -11.02
C ALA A 74 -4.02 8.25 -11.30
N SER A 75 -4.34 8.61 -12.56
CA SER A 75 -5.70 8.98 -12.98
C SER A 75 -6.70 7.85 -12.76
N LEU A 76 -6.34 6.61 -13.13
CA LEU A 76 -7.21 5.44 -12.93
C LEU A 76 -7.47 5.16 -11.44
N LEU A 77 -6.48 5.34 -10.60
CA LEU A 77 -6.63 5.18 -9.15
C LEU A 77 -7.60 6.23 -8.58
N THR A 78 -7.56 7.46 -9.10
CA THR A 78 -8.47 8.55 -8.68
C THR A 78 -9.90 8.33 -9.19
N GLU A 79 -10.06 7.88 -10.44
CA GLU A 79 -11.39 7.60 -11.04
C GLU A 79 -12.14 6.48 -10.30
N ASN A 80 -11.44 5.49 -9.77
CA ASN A 80 -12.04 4.39 -9.00
C ASN A 80 -12.46 4.78 -7.58
N GLY A 81 -12.56 6.06 -7.26
CA GLY A 81 -13.08 6.55 -6.00
C GLY A 81 -12.08 6.53 -4.85
N SER A 82 -10.80 6.40 -5.13
CA SER A 82 -9.73 6.75 -4.20
C SER A 82 -9.69 8.28 -4.10
N THR A 83 -10.80 8.86 -3.61
CA THR A 83 -10.87 10.28 -3.32
C THR A 83 -9.77 10.62 -2.34
N ASP A 84 -8.94 11.52 -2.79
CA ASP A 84 -8.04 12.37 -2.03
C ASP A 84 -7.33 11.66 -0.87
N GLY A 85 -6.02 11.48 -1.00
CA GLY A 85 -5.14 11.19 0.13
C GLY A 85 -5.20 12.27 1.21
N GLU A 86 -6.30 13.03 1.25
CA GLU A 86 -6.65 13.97 2.27
C GLU A 86 -7.04 13.22 3.54
N SER A 87 -6.07 13.28 4.43
CA SER A 87 -6.20 12.97 5.84
C SER A 87 -6.92 11.65 6.11
N PHE A 88 -6.20 10.73 6.68
CA PHE A 88 -6.72 9.59 7.41
C PHE A 88 -7.56 10.10 8.60
N ALA A 89 -8.60 10.88 8.28
CA ALA A 89 -9.48 11.47 9.27
C ALA A 89 -10.38 10.37 9.81
N LEU A 90 -10.31 10.16 11.11
CA LEU A 90 -11.20 9.22 11.76
C LEU A 90 -12.64 9.74 11.69
N PRO A 91 -13.64 8.88 11.41
CA PRO A 91 -15.03 9.28 11.40
C PRO A 91 -15.42 9.92 12.72
N ALA A 92 -16.07 11.08 12.66
CA ALA A 92 -16.58 11.76 13.84
C ALA A 92 -17.65 10.91 14.55
N GLY A 93 -17.62 10.90 15.87
CA GLY A 93 -18.69 10.36 16.71
C GLY A 93 -18.53 8.92 17.21
N LYS A 94 -17.52 8.17 16.78
CA LYS A 94 -17.23 6.82 17.34
C LYS A 94 -16.03 6.89 18.28
N LYS A 95 -16.24 6.60 19.57
CA LYS A 95 -15.18 6.51 20.59
C LYS A 95 -15.37 5.24 21.41
N PRO A 96 -14.38 4.35 21.49
CA PRO A 96 -13.14 4.38 20.73
C PRO A 96 -13.35 4.05 19.24
N TYR A 97 -12.44 4.52 18.36
CA TYR A 97 -12.37 4.07 16.98
C TYR A 97 -11.42 2.88 16.90
N VAL A 98 -11.91 1.75 16.44
CA VAL A 98 -11.17 0.49 16.42
C VAL A 98 -10.65 0.18 15.03
N ILE A 99 -9.35 -0.05 14.90
CA ILE A 99 -8.70 -0.48 13.66
C ILE A 99 -8.13 -1.88 13.87
N MET A 100 -8.69 -2.86 13.17
CA MET A 100 -8.16 -4.21 13.15
C MET A 100 -7.21 -4.38 11.95
N VAL A 101 -5.94 -4.73 12.22
CA VAL A 101 -4.94 -4.98 11.17
C VAL A 101 -4.76 -6.48 11.00
N VAL A 102 -5.17 -7.00 9.85
CA VAL A 102 -5.12 -8.42 9.49
C VAL A 102 -4.19 -8.68 8.31
N GLY A 103 -3.76 -9.92 8.15
CA GLY A 103 -2.93 -10.34 7.01
C GLY A 103 -2.03 -11.53 7.36
N VAL A 104 -1.42 -12.14 6.35
CA VAL A 104 -0.50 -13.26 6.51
C VAL A 104 0.82 -12.84 7.17
N ASN A 105 1.64 -13.82 7.60
CA ASN A 105 2.91 -13.53 8.25
C ASN A 105 3.91 -12.89 7.27
N GLY A 106 4.72 -11.96 7.77
CA GLY A 106 5.79 -11.31 7.00
C GLY A 106 5.37 -10.15 6.09
N VAL A 107 4.08 -9.82 5.97
CA VAL A 107 3.59 -8.72 5.10
C VAL A 107 3.78 -7.32 5.69
N GLY A 108 4.28 -7.20 6.92
CA GLY A 108 4.57 -5.90 7.53
C GLY A 108 3.48 -5.35 8.45
N LYS A 109 2.52 -6.17 8.92
CA LYS A 109 1.46 -5.74 9.86
C LYS A 109 1.98 -4.92 11.03
N THR A 110 2.91 -5.49 11.79
CA THR A 110 3.46 -4.86 13.01
C THR A 110 4.13 -3.51 12.71
N THR A 111 4.88 -3.44 11.60
CA THR A 111 5.50 -2.18 11.15
C THR A 111 4.44 -1.14 10.76
N THR A 112 3.37 -1.57 10.09
CA THR A 112 2.25 -0.70 9.69
C THR A 112 1.53 -0.17 10.93
N ILE A 113 1.23 -1.03 11.91
CA ILE A 113 0.61 -0.64 13.19
C ILE A 113 1.46 0.43 13.87
N GLY A 114 2.78 0.23 13.99
CA GLY A 114 3.67 1.22 14.60
C GLY A 114 3.66 2.57 13.88
N LYS A 115 3.64 2.57 12.54
CA LYS A 115 3.57 3.81 11.75
C LYS A 115 2.22 4.52 11.91
N LEU A 116 1.11 3.78 11.89
CA LEU A 116 -0.22 4.34 12.10
C LEU A 116 -0.36 4.92 13.50
N ALA A 117 0.09 4.20 14.52
CA ALA A 117 0.09 4.68 15.90
C ALA A 117 0.86 6.01 16.04
N TYR A 118 2.04 6.11 15.40
CA TYR A 118 2.81 7.34 15.37
C TYR A 118 2.04 8.48 14.68
N GLN A 119 1.45 8.24 13.50
CA GLN A 119 0.69 9.24 12.77
C GLN A 119 -0.51 9.76 13.58
N PHE A 120 -1.31 8.87 14.15
CA PHE A 120 -2.46 9.29 14.97
C PHE A 120 -2.04 10.07 16.21
N LYS A 121 -0.96 9.65 16.87
CA LYS A 121 -0.42 10.40 18.01
C LYS A 121 0.04 11.80 17.59
N GLN A 122 0.71 11.96 16.45
CA GLN A 122 1.12 13.27 15.93
C GLN A 122 -0.08 14.19 15.58
N GLN A 123 -1.21 13.59 15.23
CA GLN A 123 -2.48 14.30 15.00
C GLN A 123 -3.23 14.65 16.29
N GLY A 124 -2.67 14.31 17.46
CA GLY A 124 -3.27 14.59 18.77
C GLY A 124 -4.28 13.57 19.26
N TYR A 125 -4.39 12.41 18.59
CA TYR A 125 -5.27 11.33 19.08
C TYR A 125 -4.61 10.56 20.23
N SER A 126 -5.44 10.14 21.18
CA SER A 126 -5.05 9.13 22.18
C SER A 126 -5.06 7.75 21.47
N VAL A 127 -3.94 7.05 21.51
CA VAL A 127 -3.76 5.77 20.81
C VAL A 127 -3.42 4.68 21.83
N MET A 128 -4.05 3.52 21.70
CA MET A 128 -3.74 2.30 22.44
C MET A 128 -3.55 1.14 21.48
N LEU A 129 -2.59 0.26 21.75
CA LEU A 129 -2.35 -0.95 20.98
C LEU A 129 -2.83 -2.18 21.74
N GLY A 130 -3.43 -3.14 21.02
CA GLY A 130 -3.78 -4.46 21.54
C GLY A 130 -3.00 -5.55 20.82
N ALA A 131 -2.26 -6.38 21.57
CA ALA A 131 -1.43 -7.47 21.03
C ALA A 131 -2.27 -8.75 20.82
N GLY A 132 -3.14 -8.77 19.82
CA GLY A 132 -4.06 -9.88 19.53
C GLY A 132 -3.41 -11.12 18.88
N ASP A 133 -2.16 -11.08 18.42
CA ASP A 133 -1.40 -12.26 17.96
C ASP A 133 -0.78 -12.98 19.17
N THR A 134 -1.63 -13.60 19.97
CA THR A 134 -1.25 -14.23 21.24
C THR A 134 -0.51 -15.57 21.09
N PHE A 135 -0.57 -16.18 19.91
CA PHE A 135 0.06 -17.47 19.64
C PHE A 135 1.55 -17.36 19.28
N ARG A 136 2.06 -16.15 19.11
CA ARG A 136 3.44 -15.90 18.70
C ARG A 136 4.13 -14.92 19.65
N ALA A 137 4.98 -15.45 20.53
CA ALA A 137 5.73 -14.64 21.50
C ALA A 137 6.48 -13.48 20.83
N ALA A 138 7.19 -13.75 19.72
CA ALA A 138 7.91 -12.74 18.97
C ALA A 138 7.00 -11.63 18.38
N ALA A 139 5.72 -11.91 18.10
CA ALA A 139 4.79 -10.91 17.62
C ALA A 139 4.39 -9.94 18.73
N ILE A 140 4.15 -10.45 19.94
CA ILE A 140 3.85 -9.64 21.11
C ILE A 140 5.04 -8.73 21.44
N GLU A 141 6.26 -9.32 21.53
CA GLU A 141 7.49 -8.57 21.81
C GLU A 141 7.76 -7.49 20.75
N GLN A 142 7.59 -7.81 19.48
CA GLN A 142 7.81 -6.86 18.39
C GLN A 142 6.82 -5.68 18.46
N LEU A 143 5.57 -5.93 18.82
CA LEU A 143 4.59 -4.87 18.99
C LEU A 143 4.89 -4.00 20.23
N ASP A 144 5.36 -4.62 21.31
CA ASP A 144 5.80 -3.90 22.51
C ASP A 144 6.97 -2.95 22.23
N ILE A 145 7.93 -3.38 21.40
CA ILE A 145 9.03 -2.51 20.95
C ILE A 145 8.50 -1.29 20.19
N TRP A 146 7.51 -1.49 19.31
CA TRP A 146 6.89 -0.39 18.60
C TRP A 146 6.10 0.53 19.52
N ALA A 147 5.32 0.00 20.45
CA ALA A 147 4.59 0.77 21.46
C ALA A 147 5.54 1.70 22.25
N LYS A 148 6.65 1.17 22.73
CA LYS A 148 7.70 1.93 23.42
C LYS A 148 8.34 3.00 22.53
N ARG A 149 8.65 2.67 21.25
CA ARG A 149 9.26 3.61 20.30
C ARG A 149 8.37 4.80 19.99
N VAL A 150 7.08 4.55 19.88
CA VAL A 150 6.06 5.58 19.58
C VAL A 150 5.53 6.25 20.85
N ASP A 151 5.84 5.66 22.00
CA ASP A 151 5.39 6.08 23.32
C ASP A 151 3.85 6.10 23.40
N VAL A 152 3.25 4.92 23.17
CA VAL A 152 1.82 4.65 23.34
C VAL A 152 1.61 3.43 24.23
N PRO A 153 0.52 3.37 25.01
CA PRO A 153 0.19 2.20 25.82
C PRO A 153 -0.12 0.99 24.95
N ILE A 154 0.17 -0.19 25.50
CA ILE A 154 -0.13 -1.47 24.88
C ILE A 154 -0.77 -2.41 25.90
N ILE A 155 -1.88 -3.04 25.50
CA ILE A 155 -2.48 -4.16 26.20
C ILE A 155 -1.94 -5.47 25.61
N ARG A 156 -1.44 -6.32 26.46
CA ARG A 156 -0.91 -7.64 26.13
C ARG A 156 -1.21 -8.62 27.26
N GLN A 157 -1.43 -9.85 26.89
CA GLN A 157 -1.56 -10.95 27.85
C GLN A 157 -0.46 -11.99 27.62
N HIS A 158 -0.46 -13.08 28.40
CA HIS A 158 0.50 -14.16 28.24
C HIS A 158 0.33 -14.88 26.89
N MET A 159 1.37 -15.58 26.48
CA MET A 159 1.33 -16.39 25.26
C MET A 159 0.20 -17.41 25.35
N SER A 160 -0.51 -17.61 24.23
CA SER A 160 -1.70 -18.46 24.11
C SER A 160 -2.93 -18.00 24.92
N ALA A 161 -2.95 -16.77 25.41
CA ALA A 161 -4.19 -16.17 25.91
C ALA A 161 -5.23 -16.05 24.79
N ASP A 162 -6.51 -15.97 25.16
CA ASP A 162 -7.56 -15.76 24.17
C ASP A 162 -7.41 -14.35 23.51
N PRO A 163 -7.27 -14.28 22.19
CA PRO A 163 -7.23 -12.98 21.48
C PRO A 163 -8.43 -12.09 21.77
N ALA A 164 -9.61 -12.67 22.02
CA ALA A 164 -10.81 -11.91 22.35
C ALA A 164 -10.69 -11.21 23.70
N SER A 165 -10.02 -11.83 24.68
CA SER A 165 -9.76 -11.18 25.97
C SER A 165 -8.81 -9.99 25.84
N VAL A 166 -7.79 -10.08 24.98
CA VAL A 166 -6.89 -8.93 24.69
C VAL A 166 -7.68 -7.80 24.03
N ALA A 167 -8.56 -8.13 23.08
CA ALA A 167 -9.41 -7.14 22.42
C ALA A 167 -10.36 -6.46 23.43
N PHE A 168 -10.97 -7.24 24.31
CA PHE A 168 -11.84 -6.72 25.36
C PHE A 168 -11.09 -5.76 26.31
N ASP A 169 -9.94 -6.20 26.83
CA ASP A 169 -9.13 -5.37 27.73
C ASP A 169 -8.60 -4.10 27.05
N THR A 170 -8.40 -4.14 25.73
CA THR A 170 -7.97 -2.95 24.96
C THR A 170 -9.08 -1.92 24.82
N LEU A 171 -10.35 -2.36 24.87
CA LEU A 171 -11.52 -1.51 24.65
C LEU A 171 -12.17 -1.04 25.96
N SER A 172 -11.83 -1.65 27.09
CA SER A 172 -12.33 -1.33 28.45
C SER A 172 -11.53 -0.23 29.09
#